data_e2d9814b59156e1675eb3668760c71b5
#
_entry.id   e2d9814b59156e1675eb3668760c71b5
#
_cell.length_a   1.000
_cell.length_b   1.000
_cell.length_c   1.000
_cell.angle_alpha   90.00
_cell.angle_beta   90.00
_cell.angle_gamma   90.00
#
_symmetry.space_group_name_H-M   'P 1'
#
loop_
_entity.id
_entity.type
_entity.pdbx_description
1 polymer ?
#
loop_
_entity_poly.entity_id
_entity_poly.type
_entity_poly.pdbx_seq_one_letter_code
_entity_poly.pdbx_strand_id
1 'polypeptide(L)'
;MRAGAAMLTAVLLSGVLLCGCGGGSGGGTTPTQTQAAAPIIATTAAQNGAVIVSLASATSGATLYYTVDGSTPGTSSPQYLAPFLVAANLNVKAIATASGDTASSVTSQSFTPNIPSGTLVWSDEFSNSTGANAQPNPLVWTYDTGTDCCGNNELETYCAWGSSASSCNPANPNAYVGTDGYLHIVAQQPTAGTAVYTSARLKTEGLFSFQYGRIEARMMLPESQGMWPAFWLLGNNIATISWPACGELDVLEHINGSNPENEGFDWVQGSVHGTNLNGGIQYHPAAFSAAAWHTYGMIWTKGQIQYYVDNPANVYATYTSSTMAGTWPFDSGPQFVIMNLAVGGSWPGSPDATTVFPSTMLVDYVRVYTN
;
A
#
# COMPACT_ATOMS: atom_id res chain seq x y z
N MET A 1 29.70 -6.93 6.98
CA MET A 1 30.17 -5.52 6.92
C MET A 1 29.07 -4.68 7.53
N ARG A 2 29.40 -3.82 8.50
CA ARG A 2 28.42 -3.07 9.31
C ARG A 2 27.89 -1.90 8.48
N ALA A 3 26.57 -1.86 8.21
CA ALA A 3 25.90 -0.66 7.70
C ALA A 3 25.44 0.17 8.91
N GLY A 4 25.95 1.42 8.98
CA GLY A 4 25.62 2.34 10.07
C GLY A 4 24.24 2.97 9.86
N ALA A 5 23.44 2.97 10.89
CA ALA A 5 22.18 3.69 10.96
C ALA A 5 22.48 5.20 11.02
N ALA A 6 22.00 5.95 10.03
CA ALA A 6 22.01 7.40 10.07
C ALA A 6 20.79 7.91 10.83
N MET A 7 21.04 8.44 12.02
CA MET A 7 20.05 9.10 12.87
C MET A 7 19.77 10.51 12.31
N LEU A 8 18.57 10.79 11.87
CA LEU A 8 18.13 12.11 11.43
C LEU A 8 17.90 13.00 12.66
N THR A 9 18.80 13.91 12.94
CA THR A 9 18.67 14.87 14.03
C THR A 9 17.84 16.06 13.53
N ALA A 10 16.66 16.25 14.08
CA ALA A 10 15.85 17.45 13.86
C ALA A 10 16.50 18.65 14.57
N VAL A 11 16.93 19.64 13.82
CA VAL A 11 17.40 20.92 14.35
C VAL A 11 16.21 21.85 14.55
N LEU A 12 15.85 22.07 15.81
CA LEU A 12 14.91 23.12 16.21
C LEU A 12 15.65 24.48 16.24
N LEU A 13 15.34 25.36 15.29
CA LEU A 13 15.75 26.77 15.35
C LEU A 13 14.72 27.57 16.18
N SER A 14 15.13 27.98 17.37
CA SER A 14 14.36 28.89 18.22
C SER A 14 14.54 30.34 17.72
N GLY A 15 13.50 30.89 17.11
CA GLY A 15 13.48 32.32 16.73
C GLY A 15 13.09 33.21 17.94
N VAL A 16 13.93 34.16 18.27
CA VAL A 16 13.67 35.19 19.31
C VAL A 16 12.76 36.26 18.75
N LEU A 17 11.59 36.46 19.36
CA LEU A 17 10.67 37.57 19.08
C LEU A 17 11.17 38.83 19.80
N LEU A 18 11.56 39.84 19.05
CA LEU A 18 11.75 41.21 19.55
C LEU A 18 10.44 41.97 19.39
N CYS A 19 9.81 42.29 20.52
CA CYS A 19 8.64 43.15 20.58
C CYS A 19 9.07 44.61 20.61
N GLY A 20 8.85 45.36 19.51
CA GLY A 20 9.04 46.80 19.45
C GLY A 20 7.71 47.53 19.38
N CYS A 21 7.28 48.24 20.44
CA CYS A 21 6.17 49.16 20.40
C CYS A 21 6.62 50.50 19.77
N GLY A 22 6.02 50.86 18.65
CA GLY A 22 6.09 52.21 18.06
C GLY A 22 4.77 52.55 17.43
N GLY A 23 4.01 53.49 18.03
CA GLY A 23 2.77 54.00 17.48
C GLY A 23 2.99 54.92 16.29
N GLY A 24 2.13 54.84 15.26
CA GLY A 24 2.12 55.73 14.08
C GLY A 24 0.93 55.40 13.16
N SER A 25 0.04 56.35 13.06
CA SER A 25 -1.01 56.70 12.09
C SER A 25 -1.30 55.72 10.91
N GLY A 26 -2.62 55.47 10.74
CA GLY A 26 -3.23 54.58 9.74
C GLY A 26 -2.90 54.88 8.28
N GLY A 27 -2.19 53.96 7.73
CA GLY A 27 -2.20 53.59 6.33
C GLY A 27 -2.59 52.13 6.30
N GLY A 28 -3.68 51.78 5.61
CA GLY A 28 -4.07 50.38 5.43
C GLY A 28 -3.00 49.63 4.66
N THR A 29 -2.06 49.03 5.36
CA THR A 29 -1.17 48.04 4.78
C THR A 29 -2.00 46.79 4.55
N THR A 30 -2.28 46.50 3.27
CA THR A 30 -2.70 45.18 2.87
C THR A 30 -1.68 44.20 3.51
N PRO A 31 -2.12 43.20 4.29
CA PRO A 31 -1.17 42.24 4.86
C PRO A 31 -0.38 41.64 3.72
N THR A 32 0.94 41.77 3.77
CA THR A 32 1.85 41.15 2.79
C THR A 32 1.71 39.64 2.99
N GLN A 33 1.01 39.00 2.06
CA GLN A 33 0.83 37.56 2.08
C GLN A 33 2.21 36.91 1.94
N THR A 34 2.60 36.08 2.89
CA THR A 34 3.85 35.32 2.81
C THR A 34 3.75 34.29 1.71
N GLN A 35 4.91 33.86 1.19
CA GLN A 35 4.96 32.78 0.20
C GLN A 35 5.30 31.48 0.93
N ALA A 36 4.57 30.40 0.63
CA ALA A 36 4.90 29.07 1.13
C ALA A 36 6.32 28.68 0.70
N ALA A 37 7.04 27.99 1.56
CA ALA A 37 8.39 27.48 1.26
C ALA A 37 8.33 26.43 0.15
N ALA A 38 9.24 26.54 -0.83
CA ALA A 38 9.33 25.59 -1.92
C ALA A 38 9.57 24.16 -1.40
N PRO A 39 8.95 23.13 -2.01
CA PRO A 39 9.16 21.75 -1.60
C PRO A 39 10.62 21.32 -1.75
N ILE A 40 11.08 20.47 -0.84
CA ILE A 40 12.33 19.72 -0.98
C ILE A 40 11.97 18.37 -1.59
N ILE A 41 12.68 17.98 -2.65
CA ILE A 41 12.62 16.62 -3.24
C ILE A 41 13.79 15.84 -2.67
N ALA A 42 13.51 14.86 -1.82
CA ALA A 42 14.52 13.97 -1.25
C ALA A 42 14.38 12.56 -1.84
N THR A 43 15.48 11.79 -1.85
CA THR A 43 15.50 10.44 -2.39
C THR A 43 16.15 9.46 -1.43
N THR A 44 15.60 8.25 -1.35
CA THR A 44 16.22 7.09 -0.74
C THR A 44 16.49 6.06 -1.83
N ALA A 45 17.67 5.43 -1.83
CA ALA A 45 17.99 4.41 -2.82
C ALA A 45 17.04 3.21 -2.69
N ALA A 46 16.52 2.76 -3.81
CA ALA A 46 15.88 1.47 -3.99
C ALA A 46 16.85 0.52 -4.71
N GLN A 47 16.38 -0.47 -5.44
CA GLN A 47 17.24 -1.45 -6.08
C GLN A 47 17.55 -1.07 -7.53
N ASN A 48 18.73 -1.49 -8.02
CA ASN A 48 19.15 -1.37 -9.42
C ASN A 48 19.04 0.03 -10.02
N GLY A 49 19.28 1.07 -9.21
CA GLY A 49 19.28 2.48 -9.64
C GLY A 49 17.93 3.17 -9.51
N ALA A 50 16.89 2.47 -9.11
CA ALA A 50 15.62 3.08 -8.72
C ALA A 50 15.76 3.84 -7.41
N VAL A 51 14.88 4.79 -7.17
CA VAL A 51 14.83 5.59 -5.93
C VAL A 51 13.39 5.72 -5.42
N ILE A 52 13.25 5.89 -4.12
CA ILE A 52 12.00 6.31 -3.50
C ILE A 52 12.09 7.82 -3.29
N VAL A 53 11.14 8.57 -3.86
CA VAL A 53 11.04 10.02 -3.77
C VAL A 53 10.12 10.40 -2.62
N SER A 54 10.57 11.35 -1.80
CA SER A 54 9.76 12.00 -0.78
C SER A 54 9.77 13.52 -0.96
N LEU A 55 8.62 14.16 -0.65
CA LEU A 55 8.44 15.61 -0.73
C LEU A 55 8.15 16.19 0.65
N ALA A 56 8.74 17.32 0.98
CA ALA A 56 8.49 18.05 2.23
C ALA A 56 8.54 19.55 2.00
N SER A 57 7.81 20.35 2.81
CA SER A 57 7.93 21.81 2.85
C SER A 57 8.21 22.28 4.27
N ALA A 58 8.98 23.34 4.41
CA ALA A 58 9.22 24.01 5.71
C ALA A 58 8.00 24.80 6.20
N THR A 59 7.01 25.06 5.34
CA THR A 59 5.76 25.73 5.73
C THR A 59 4.86 24.75 6.47
N SER A 60 4.57 25.02 7.73
CA SER A 60 3.70 24.21 8.56
C SER A 60 2.29 24.11 7.97
N GLY A 61 1.73 22.91 7.93
CA GLY A 61 0.39 22.65 7.37
C GLY A 61 0.29 22.83 5.85
N ALA A 62 1.44 22.88 5.13
CA ALA A 62 1.41 22.98 3.69
C ALA A 62 0.88 21.71 3.04
N THR A 63 0.04 21.87 2.02
CA THR A 63 -0.35 20.81 1.08
C THR A 63 0.61 20.83 -0.10
N LEU A 64 1.14 19.67 -0.48
CA LEU A 64 2.08 19.50 -1.59
C LEU A 64 1.37 18.90 -2.79
N TYR A 65 1.58 19.48 -3.96
CA TYR A 65 1.10 18.99 -5.25
C TYR A 65 2.28 18.72 -6.18
N TYR A 66 2.19 17.69 -7.01
CA TYR A 66 3.30 17.31 -7.86
C TYR A 66 2.85 16.79 -9.24
N THR A 67 3.80 16.75 -10.17
CA THR A 67 3.68 16.09 -11.47
C THR A 67 4.94 15.24 -11.70
N VAL A 68 4.84 14.21 -12.55
CA VAL A 68 5.95 13.34 -12.93
C VAL A 68 6.31 13.43 -14.42
N ASP A 69 5.51 14.14 -15.20
CA ASP A 69 5.64 14.34 -16.65
C ASP A 69 6.36 15.65 -17.02
N GLY A 70 6.82 16.41 -16.02
CA GLY A 70 7.47 17.69 -16.19
C GLY A 70 6.52 18.88 -16.43
N SER A 71 5.21 18.69 -16.43
CA SER A 71 4.24 19.79 -16.44
C SER A 71 4.34 20.61 -15.15
N THR A 72 3.88 21.87 -15.19
CA THR A 72 3.88 22.73 -13.99
C THR A 72 2.76 22.30 -13.06
N PRO A 73 3.03 21.89 -11.80
CA PRO A 73 2.00 21.51 -10.86
C PRO A 73 1.16 22.72 -10.39
N GLY A 74 -0.10 22.45 -10.11
CA GLY A 74 -1.08 23.36 -9.52
C GLY A 74 -1.96 22.65 -8.51
N THR A 75 -2.94 23.31 -7.90
CA THR A 75 -3.86 22.71 -6.92
C THR A 75 -4.80 21.65 -7.50
N SER A 76 -4.86 21.53 -8.83
CA SER A 76 -5.54 20.45 -9.55
C SER A 76 -4.64 19.26 -9.87
N SER A 77 -3.34 19.35 -9.61
CA SER A 77 -2.40 18.24 -9.77
C SER A 77 -2.56 17.22 -8.63
N PRO A 78 -2.05 15.99 -8.77
CA PRO A 78 -2.02 15.02 -7.69
C PRO A 78 -1.39 15.59 -6.42
N GLN A 79 -2.07 15.37 -5.29
CA GLN A 79 -1.54 15.71 -3.97
C GLN A 79 -0.51 14.66 -3.56
N TYR A 80 0.62 15.11 -3.00
CA TYR A 80 1.60 14.21 -2.41
C TYR A 80 1.13 13.75 -1.03
N LEU A 81 0.96 12.45 -0.87
CA LEU A 81 0.43 11.83 0.36
C LEU A 81 1.40 10.79 0.95
N ALA A 82 2.29 10.23 0.12
CA ALA A 82 3.24 9.19 0.53
C ALA A 82 4.48 9.19 -0.37
N PRO A 83 5.62 8.64 0.10
CA PRO A 83 6.77 8.35 -0.73
C PRO A 83 6.40 7.41 -1.88
N PHE A 84 6.99 7.63 -3.06
CA PHE A 84 6.72 6.84 -4.26
C PHE A 84 7.98 6.42 -4.99
N LEU A 85 7.93 5.22 -5.58
CA LEU A 85 9.02 4.63 -6.35
C LEU A 85 9.17 5.32 -7.70
N VAL A 86 10.40 5.65 -8.06
CA VAL A 86 10.81 6.15 -9.37
C VAL A 86 11.82 5.18 -9.98
N ALA A 87 11.38 4.45 -10.99
CA ALA A 87 12.17 3.47 -11.73
C ALA A 87 12.23 3.77 -13.24
N ALA A 88 11.63 4.87 -13.68
CA ALA A 88 11.60 5.32 -15.07
C ALA A 88 12.21 6.71 -15.21
N ASN A 89 12.60 7.05 -16.45
CA ASN A 89 13.04 8.40 -16.78
C ASN A 89 11.85 9.36 -16.71
N LEU A 90 11.90 10.31 -15.79
CA LEU A 90 10.82 11.28 -15.56
C LEU A 90 11.34 12.55 -14.90
N ASN A 91 10.50 13.59 -14.85
CA ASN A 91 10.80 14.85 -14.19
C ASN A 91 9.72 15.14 -13.14
N VAL A 92 10.12 15.03 -11.86
CA VAL A 92 9.25 15.42 -10.74
C VAL A 92 9.31 16.93 -10.58
N LYS A 93 8.13 17.58 -10.60
CA LYS A 93 7.95 18.97 -10.20
C LYS A 93 6.96 19.06 -9.04
N ALA A 94 7.21 19.95 -8.09
CA ALA A 94 6.36 20.08 -6.91
C ALA A 94 6.18 21.56 -6.50
N ILE A 95 5.00 21.88 -5.94
CA ILE A 95 4.68 23.13 -5.26
C ILE A 95 4.10 22.85 -3.88
N ALA A 96 4.18 23.85 -3.00
CA ALA A 96 3.50 23.89 -1.71
C ALA A 96 2.46 25.00 -1.70
N THR A 97 1.31 24.73 -1.05
CA THR A 97 0.30 25.72 -0.74
C THR A 97 -0.05 25.66 0.73
N ALA A 98 -0.30 26.78 1.36
CA ALA A 98 -0.76 26.85 2.74
C ALA A 98 -1.83 27.94 2.89
N SER A 99 -2.70 27.80 3.90
CA SER A 99 -3.74 28.79 4.16
C SER A 99 -3.10 30.12 4.56
N GLY A 100 -3.50 31.21 3.91
CA GLY A 100 -2.96 32.56 4.16
C GLY A 100 -1.68 32.90 3.37
N ASP A 101 -1.03 31.94 2.72
CA ASP A 101 0.16 32.16 1.92
C ASP A 101 -0.13 32.14 0.40
N THR A 102 0.74 32.73 -0.39
CA THR A 102 0.80 32.48 -1.82
C THR A 102 1.49 31.14 -2.07
N ALA A 103 1.17 30.48 -3.19
CA ALA A 103 1.83 29.24 -3.58
C ALA A 103 3.37 29.43 -3.65
N SER A 104 4.09 28.40 -3.32
CA SER A 104 5.57 28.39 -3.42
C SER A 104 6.05 28.51 -4.85
N SER A 105 7.34 28.77 -5.03
CA SER A 105 8.03 28.47 -6.29
C SER A 105 8.03 26.96 -6.55
N VAL A 106 8.15 26.59 -7.85
CA VAL A 106 8.25 25.17 -8.27
C VAL A 106 9.65 24.65 -7.97
N THR A 107 9.72 23.50 -7.29
CA THR A 107 10.95 22.69 -7.25
C THR A 107 10.88 21.62 -8.34
N SER A 108 12.00 21.34 -9.00
CA SER A 108 12.07 20.37 -10.11
C SER A 108 13.32 19.49 -9.97
N GLN A 109 13.14 18.18 -10.20
CA GLN A 109 14.23 17.21 -10.27
C GLN A 109 13.98 16.18 -11.36
N SER A 110 14.96 16.04 -12.27
CA SER A 110 14.92 15.01 -13.32
C SER A 110 15.59 13.73 -12.83
N PHE A 111 15.00 12.60 -13.18
CA PHE A 111 15.48 11.26 -12.93
C PHE A 111 15.71 10.56 -14.25
N THR A 112 16.86 9.93 -14.42
CA THR A 112 17.23 9.18 -15.63
C THR A 112 17.92 7.86 -15.25
N PRO A 113 17.26 6.99 -14.49
CA PRO A 113 17.86 5.75 -14.02
C PRO A 113 18.22 4.79 -15.17
N ASN A 114 17.56 4.91 -16.35
CA ASN A 114 17.77 4.06 -17.52
C ASN A 114 17.71 2.55 -17.21
N ILE A 115 16.78 2.15 -16.38
CA ILE A 115 16.65 0.76 -15.92
C ILE A 115 15.99 -0.07 -17.02
N PRO A 116 16.57 -1.23 -17.42
CA PRO A 116 15.97 -2.12 -18.40
C PRO A 116 14.61 -2.67 -17.95
N SER A 117 13.75 -2.99 -18.92
CA SER A 117 12.49 -3.72 -18.67
C SER A 117 12.72 -5.04 -17.93
N GLY A 118 11.80 -5.39 -17.04
CA GLY A 118 11.86 -6.63 -16.25
C GLY A 118 12.89 -6.61 -15.10
N THR A 119 13.50 -5.46 -14.80
CA THR A 119 14.48 -5.34 -13.71
C THR A 119 13.77 -5.18 -12.37
N LEU A 120 14.20 -5.95 -11.35
CA LEU A 120 13.77 -5.79 -9.97
C LEU A 120 14.20 -4.41 -9.45
N VAL A 121 13.24 -3.63 -8.94
CA VAL A 121 13.49 -2.24 -8.50
C VAL A 121 13.13 -1.98 -7.04
N TRP A 122 12.34 -2.87 -6.46
CA TRP A 122 12.05 -2.87 -5.03
C TRP A 122 11.59 -4.26 -4.58
N SER A 123 11.96 -4.65 -3.35
CA SER A 123 11.44 -5.87 -2.74
C SER A 123 11.46 -5.81 -1.21
N ASP A 124 10.58 -6.61 -0.59
CA ASP A 124 10.73 -7.13 0.77
C ASP A 124 10.78 -8.66 0.68
N GLU A 125 11.91 -9.21 1.09
CA GLU A 125 12.20 -10.66 1.06
C GLU A 125 11.92 -11.29 2.44
N PHE A 126 11.32 -10.58 3.37
CA PHE A 126 10.99 -11.01 4.73
C PHE A 126 12.11 -11.75 5.47
N SER A 127 13.36 -11.35 5.17
CA SER A 127 14.54 -12.01 5.75
C SER A 127 14.62 -11.79 7.26
N ASN A 128 14.77 -12.87 8.03
CA ASN A 128 14.89 -12.84 9.49
C ASN A 128 16.13 -13.59 9.96
N SER A 129 17.07 -12.87 10.54
CA SER A 129 18.30 -13.41 11.10
C SER A 129 18.35 -13.35 12.63
N THR A 130 17.24 -13.06 13.31
CA THR A 130 17.21 -12.82 14.76
C THR A 130 17.18 -14.09 15.59
N GLY A 131 16.84 -15.24 14.99
CA GLY A 131 16.65 -16.51 15.69
C GLY A 131 15.31 -16.62 16.46
N ALA A 132 14.45 -15.61 16.34
CA ALA A 132 13.11 -15.57 16.91
C ALA A 132 12.14 -14.89 15.90
N ASN A 133 10.85 -15.00 16.11
CA ASN A 133 9.87 -14.25 15.31
C ASN A 133 10.12 -12.75 15.46
N ALA A 134 10.12 -12.04 14.35
CA ALA A 134 10.44 -10.61 14.27
C ALA A 134 9.25 -9.80 13.72
N GLN A 135 9.20 -8.53 14.09
CA GLN A 135 8.26 -7.58 13.47
C GLN A 135 8.55 -7.45 11.97
N PRO A 136 7.54 -7.48 11.09
CA PRO A 136 7.69 -7.00 9.72
C PRO A 136 8.29 -5.58 9.71
N ASN A 137 9.16 -5.30 8.74
CA ASN A 137 9.94 -4.05 8.72
C ASN A 137 9.05 -2.81 8.90
N PRO A 138 9.13 -2.08 10.03
CA PRO A 138 8.23 -0.94 10.31
C PRO A 138 8.52 0.29 9.44
N LEU A 139 9.59 0.29 8.65
CA LEU A 139 9.87 1.31 7.64
C LEU A 139 9.16 1.03 6.31
N VAL A 140 8.55 -0.14 6.19
CA VAL A 140 7.82 -0.59 4.98
C VAL A 140 6.35 -0.86 5.31
N TRP A 141 6.08 -1.50 6.46
CA TRP A 141 4.76 -2.01 6.82
C TRP A 141 4.20 -1.32 8.07
N THR A 142 2.96 -0.87 7.95
CA THR A 142 2.08 -0.48 9.07
C THR A 142 0.85 -1.37 9.05
N TYR A 143 -0.15 -1.06 9.89
CA TYR A 143 -1.31 -1.92 10.08
C TYR A 143 -2.61 -1.12 10.03
N ASP A 144 -3.65 -1.73 9.48
CA ASP A 144 -5.02 -1.43 9.91
C ASP A 144 -5.32 -2.20 11.18
N THR A 145 -6.08 -1.62 12.09
CA THR A 145 -6.38 -2.21 13.39
C THR A 145 -7.84 -2.02 13.78
N GLY A 146 -8.36 -2.95 14.59
CA GLY A 146 -9.73 -2.91 15.07
C GLY A 146 -10.66 -3.88 14.37
N THR A 147 -11.94 -3.77 14.66
CA THR A 147 -13.02 -4.58 14.07
C THR A 147 -13.70 -3.80 12.95
N ASP A 148 -14.31 -4.53 11.99
CA ASP A 148 -15.17 -3.97 10.93
C ASP A 148 -14.52 -2.82 10.15
N CYS A 149 -13.22 -2.97 9.84
CA CYS A 149 -12.45 -1.90 9.19
C CYS A 149 -12.94 -1.57 7.77
N CYS A 150 -13.69 -2.45 7.12
CA CYS A 150 -13.79 -2.43 5.66
C CYS A 150 -15.21 -2.65 5.12
N GLY A 151 -16.21 -2.75 5.97
CA GLY A 151 -17.63 -2.83 5.56
C GLY A 151 -18.07 -4.16 4.93
N ASN A 152 -17.25 -5.22 5.01
CA ASN A 152 -17.53 -6.53 4.42
C ASN A 152 -18.19 -7.50 5.43
N ASN A 153 -18.54 -7.04 6.63
CA ASN A 153 -18.99 -7.88 7.75
C ASN A 153 -17.96 -8.93 8.17
N GLU A 154 -16.68 -8.61 8.05
CA GLU A 154 -15.56 -9.42 8.54
C GLU A 154 -15.67 -9.59 10.07
N LEU A 155 -15.23 -10.73 10.61
CA LEU A 155 -15.48 -11.13 12.00
C LEU A 155 -14.27 -10.93 12.92
N GLU A 156 -13.09 -10.74 12.37
CA GLU A 156 -11.87 -10.60 13.15
C GLU A 156 -11.65 -9.19 13.69
N THR A 157 -10.79 -9.11 14.69
CA THR A 157 -10.09 -7.89 15.07
C THR A 157 -8.71 -7.92 14.43
N TYR A 158 -8.38 -6.94 13.61
CA TYR A 158 -7.04 -6.78 13.08
C TYR A 158 -6.09 -6.21 14.14
N CYS A 159 -4.97 -6.91 14.34
CA CYS A 159 -3.99 -6.63 15.38
C CYS A 159 -2.64 -6.21 14.79
N ALA A 160 -2.10 -5.10 15.29
CA ALA A 160 -0.73 -4.72 14.99
C ALA A 160 0.27 -5.55 15.82
N TRP A 161 1.53 -5.62 15.38
CA TRP A 161 2.62 -6.18 16.16
C TRP A 161 2.73 -5.52 17.53
N GLY A 162 2.82 -6.35 18.57
CA GLY A 162 2.96 -5.88 19.96
C GLY A 162 1.68 -5.30 20.58
N SER A 163 0.55 -5.31 19.86
CA SER A 163 -0.73 -4.82 20.39
C SER A 163 -1.29 -5.73 21.48
N SER A 164 -1.82 -5.11 22.54
CA SER A 164 -2.64 -5.75 23.57
C SER A 164 -4.07 -5.20 23.58
N ALA A 165 -4.48 -4.49 22.53
CA ALA A 165 -5.80 -3.90 22.43
C ALA A 165 -6.84 -4.99 22.12
N SER A 166 -8.04 -4.87 22.73
CA SER A 166 -9.15 -5.80 22.52
C SER A 166 -8.73 -7.28 22.71
N SER A 167 -8.88 -8.11 21.69
CA SER A 167 -8.52 -9.54 21.70
C SER A 167 -7.08 -9.82 21.24
N CYS A 168 -6.28 -8.79 20.97
CA CYS A 168 -4.90 -8.92 20.49
C CYS A 168 -3.97 -9.43 21.62
N ASN A 169 -3.01 -10.29 21.26
CA ASN A 169 -2.04 -10.84 22.19
C ASN A 169 -0.61 -10.59 21.71
N PRO A 170 0.18 -9.70 22.37
CA PRO A 170 1.56 -9.40 21.95
C PRO A 170 2.51 -10.59 22.02
N ALA A 171 2.21 -11.61 22.86
CA ALA A 171 3.01 -12.83 22.95
C ALA A 171 2.68 -13.84 21.82
N ASN A 172 1.57 -13.65 21.13
CA ASN A 172 1.15 -14.46 19.97
C ASN A 172 0.65 -13.55 18.84
N PRO A 173 1.53 -12.82 18.17
CA PRO A 173 1.16 -11.82 17.17
C PRO A 173 0.50 -12.45 15.95
N ASN A 174 -0.42 -11.71 15.33
CA ASN A 174 -1.12 -12.13 14.11
C ASN A 174 -0.31 -11.89 12.83
N ALA A 175 0.77 -11.10 12.89
CA ALA A 175 1.72 -10.97 11.79
C ALA A 175 3.14 -10.92 12.32
N TYR A 176 4.04 -11.73 11.74
CA TYR A 176 5.46 -11.78 12.09
C TYR A 176 6.28 -12.37 10.95
N VAL A 177 7.56 -12.03 10.89
CA VAL A 177 8.54 -12.72 10.05
C VAL A 177 9.12 -13.88 10.86
N GLY A 178 8.87 -15.10 10.39
CA GLY A 178 9.32 -16.32 11.04
C GLY A 178 10.83 -16.55 10.89
N THR A 179 11.36 -17.48 11.71
CA THR A 179 12.75 -17.95 11.55
C THR A 179 12.96 -18.80 10.29
N ASP A 180 11.89 -19.19 9.64
CA ASP A 180 11.84 -19.85 8.34
C ASP A 180 12.01 -18.87 7.16
N GLY A 181 12.04 -17.55 7.44
CA GLY A 181 12.25 -16.51 6.44
C GLY A 181 10.99 -16.12 5.69
N TYR A 182 9.79 -16.45 6.19
CA TYR A 182 8.51 -16.05 5.61
C TYR A 182 7.80 -15.04 6.50
N LEU A 183 7.02 -14.17 5.88
CA LEU A 183 5.98 -13.43 6.60
C LEU A 183 4.80 -14.38 6.85
N HIS A 184 4.40 -14.47 8.12
CA HIS A 184 3.21 -15.17 8.55
C HIS A 184 2.10 -14.15 8.85
N ILE A 185 0.94 -14.30 8.23
CA ILE A 185 -0.30 -13.61 8.59
C ILE A 185 -1.26 -14.67 9.12
N VAL A 186 -1.62 -14.57 10.41
CA VAL A 186 -2.24 -15.66 11.16
C VAL A 186 -3.61 -15.25 11.65
N ALA A 187 -4.64 -15.90 11.15
CA ALA A 187 -5.98 -15.86 11.73
C ALA A 187 -6.03 -16.79 12.95
N GLN A 188 -6.48 -16.27 14.08
CA GLN A 188 -6.54 -16.99 15.34
C GLN A 188 -7.95 -16.94 15.94
N GLN A 189 -8.30 -17.97 16.71
CA GLN A 189 -9.45 -18.00 17.60
C GLN A 189 -8.93 -18.08 19.03
N PRO A 190 -8.71 -16.93 19.73
CA PRO A 190 -8.05 -16.88 21.04
C PRO A 190 -8.69 -17.74 22.11
N THR A 191 -10.01 -17.93 22.01
CA THR A 191 -10.76 -18.84 22.90
C THR A 191 -11.57 -19.81 22.02
N ALA A 192 -11.17 -21.07 22.04
CA ALA A 192 -11.82 -22.10 21.23
C ALA A 192 -13.34 -22.16 21.50
N GLY A 193 -14.12 -22.31 20.44
CA GLY A 193 -15.57 -22.40 20.50
C GLY A 193 -16.31 -21.07 20.71
N THR A 194 -15.59 -19.93 20.66
CA THR A 194 -16.20 -18.58 20.68
C THR A 194 -16.17 -17.96 19.28
N ALA A 195 -17.03 -16.97 19.02
CA ALA A 195 -17.01 -16.18 17.79
C ALA A 195 -16.05 -14.97 17.89
N VAL A 196 -14.93 -15.15 18.60
CA VAL A 196 -13.87 -14.10 18.72
C VAL A 196 -12.68 -14.53 17.87
N TYR A 197 -12.36 -13.73 16.88
CA TYR A 197 -11.26 -13.97 15.97
C TYR A 197 -10.29 -12.79 15.96
N THR A 198 -9.01 -13.06 15.71
CA THR A 198 -8.00 -12.04 15.47
C THR A 198 -7.22 -12.39 14.21
N SER A 199 -6.75 -11.39 13.49
CA SER A 199 -5.90 -11.53 12.31
C SER A 199 -5.01 -10.29 12.13
N ALA A 200 -4.34 -10.16 10.98
CA ALA A 200 -3.59 -8.96 10.66
C ALA A 200 -3.88 -8.49 9.23
N ARG A 201 -3.84 -7.16 9.07
CA ARG A 201 -3.87 -6.44 7.80
C ARG A 201 -2.71 -5.46 7.76
N LEU A 202 -1.69 -5.82 6.98
CA LEU A 202 -0.49 -5.02 6.77
C LEU A 202 -0.68 -4.14 5.54
N LYS A 203 -0.13 -2.92 5.60
CA LYS A 203 -0.15 -1.99 4.48
C LYS A 203 1.10 -1.14 4.41
N THR A 204 1.46 -0.70 3.19
CA THR A 204 2.58 0.23 2.98
C THR A 204 2.12 1.70 2.90
N GLU A 205 0.88 2.01 3.28
CA GLU A 205 0.31 3.36 3.27
C GLU A 205 1.20 4.34 4.05
N GLY A 206 1.52 5.49 3.43
CA GLY A 206 2.40 6.51 4.01
C GLY A 206 3.88 6.18 4.00
N LEU A 207 4.28 4.94 3.66
CA LEU A 207 5.67 4.46 3.72
C LEU A 207 6.24 4.13 2.33
N PHE A 208 5.48 3.44 1.48
CA PHE A 208 5.88 3.05 0.15
C PHE A 208 4.67 2.98 -0.78
N SER A 209 4.85 3.44 -2.01
CA SER A 209 3.88 3.30 -3.09
C SER A 209 4.60 3.27 -4.44
N PHE A 210 3.89 2.82 -5.48
CA PHE A 210 4.41 2.85 -6.85
C PHE A 210 3.28 3.09 -7.86
N GLN A 211 3.65 3.53 -9.04
CA GLN A 211 2.75 3.65 -10.18
C GLN A 211 3.42 3.03 -11.40
N TYR A 212 2.72 2.10 -12.04
CA TYR A 212 3.21 1.30 -13.17
C TYR A 212 4.39 0.39 -12.82
N GLY A 213 4.49 -0.69 -13.52
CA GLY A 213 5.45 -1.75 -13.30
C GLY A 213 4.76 -3.10 -13.11
N ARG A 214 5.53 -4.12 -12.82
CA ARG A 214 5.02 -5.43 -12.46
C ARG A 214 5.25 -5.66 -10.97
N ILE A 215 4.18 -5.95 -10.22
CA ILE A 215 4.28 -6.38 -8.83
C ILE A 215 3.93 -7.85 -8.72
N GLU A 216 4.60 -8.57 -7.84
CA GLU A 216 4.27 -9.96 -7.51
C GLU A 216 4.59 -10.29 -6.06
N ALA A 217 3.84 -11.22 -5.49
CA ALA A 217 4.13 -11.86 -4.22
C ALA A 217 4.08 -13.38 -4.38
N ARG A 218 5.03 -14.09 -3.75
CA ARG A 218 4.98 -15.56 -3.68
C ARG A 218 4.37 -15.97 -2.36
N MET A 219 3.24 -16.68 -2.43
CA MET A 219 2.37 -16.91 -1.28
C MET A 219 1.86 -18.35 -1.25
N MET A 220 1.52 -18.82 -0.04
CA MET A 220 0.78 -20.04 0.22
C MET A 220 -0.41 -19.68 1.10
N LEU A 221 -1.63 -20.03 0.67
CA LEU A 221 -2.87 -19.60 1.31
C LEU A 221 -3.42 -20.67 2.24
N PRO A 222 -4.17 -20.32 3.28
CA PRO A 222 -4.80 -21.29 4.16
C PRO A 222 -6.01 -21.98 3.50
N GLU A 223 -6.15 -23.27 3.72
CA GLU A 223 -7.29 -24.09 3.29
C GLU A 223 -8.30 -24.21 4.43
N SER A 224 -9.24 -23.25 4.57
CA SER A 224 -10.23 -23.34 5.65
C SER A 224 -11.47 -22.52 5.33
N GLN A 225 -12.64 -23.08 5.63
CA GLN A 225 -13.92 -22.38 5.48
C GLN A 225 -13.90 -21.04 6.20
N GLY A 226 -14.37 -19.99 5.54
CA GLY A 226 -14.47 -18.64 6.08
C GLY A 226 -13.16 -17.86 6.11
N MET A 227 -12.07 -18.36 5.51
CA MET A 227 -10.84 -17.61 5.31
C MET A 227 -10.90 -16.80 4.01
N TRP A 228 -10.38 -15.57 4.06
CA TRP A 228 -10.31 -14.66 2.91
C TRP A 228 -8.94 -13.96 2.87
N PRO A 229 -7.93 -14.67 2.35
CA PRO A 229 -6.63 -14.08 2.07
C PRO A 229 -6.70 -13.14 0.87
N ALA A 230 -6.00 -11.98 0.98
CA ALA A 230 -5.89 -11.00 -0.09
C ALA A 230 -4.50 -10.36 -0.18
N PHE A 231 -4.09 -10.08 -1.42
CA PHE A 231 -2.94 -9.25 -1.78
C PHE A 231 -3.40 -8.23 -2.82
N TRP A 232 -3.39 -6.97 -2.47
CA TRP A 232 -4.08 -5.93 -3.19
C TRP A 232 -3.49 -4.53 -2.99
N LEU A 233 -3.99 -3.54 -3.72
CA LEU A 233 -3.50 -2.18 -3.69
C LEU A 233 -4.65 -1.17 -3.64
N LEU A 234 -4.40 -0.04 -2.97
CA LEU A 234 -5.29 1.12 -2.95
C LEU A 234 -4.56 2.40 -3.35
N GLY A 235 -5.30 3.32 -3.97
CA GLY A 235 -4.78 4.64 -4.31
C GLY A 235 -4.34 5.44 -3.09
N ASN A 236 -3.16 6.06 -3.14
CA ASN A 236 -2.65 6.93 -2.07
C ASN A 236 -3.60 8.06 -1.67
N ASN A 237 -4.50 8.44 -2.58
CA ASN A 237 -5.48 9.50 -2.40
C ASN A 237 -6.76 9.07 -1.66
N ILE A 238 -6.83 7.86 -1.10
CA ILE A 238 -8.01 7.33 -0.41
C ILE A 238 -8.54 8.28 0.68
N ALA A 239 -7.66 8.93 1.42
CA ALA A 239 -8.05 9.88 2.48
C ALA A 239 -8.74 11.15 1.93
N THR A 240 -8.59 11.46 0.64
CA THR A 240 -9.14 12.69 0.02
C THR A 240 -10.33 12.44 -0.89
N ILE A 241 -10.37 11.32 -1.60
CA ILE A 241 -11.44 11.00 -2.56
C ILE A 241 -12.21 9.73 -2.25
N SER A 242 -11.85 9.01 -1.21
CA SER A 242 -12.51 7.79 -0.71
C SER A 242 -12.57 6.62 -1.72
N TRP A 243 -12.92 5.46 -1.20
CA TRP A 243 -13.26 4.28 -1.99
C TRP A 243 -14.68 4.44 -2.60
N PRO A 244 -14.95 3.95 -3.83
CA PRO A 244 -14.02 3.29 -4.74
C PRO A 244 -13.28 4.24 -5.70
N ALA A 245 -13.46 5.55 -5.58
CA ALA A 245 -12.89 6.54 -6.49
C ALA A 245 -11.35 6.59 -6.45
N CYS A 246 -10.72 6.22 -5.33
CA CYS A 246 -9.26 6.10 -5.21
C CYS A 246 -8.67 4.99 -6.08
N GLY A 247 -9.48 4.00 -6.46
CA GLY A 247 -9.07 2.81 -7.20
C GLY A 247 -8.52 1.71 -6.30
N GLU A 248 -8.97 0.47 -6.56
CA GLU A 248 -8.52 -0.76 -5.91
C GLU A 248 -8.13 -1.79 -6.95
N LEU A 249 -7.02 -2.46 -6.74
CA LEU A 249 -6.45 -3.48 -7.61
C LEU A 249 -6.16 -4.74 -6.79
N ASP A 250 -6.97 -5.78 -6.96
CA ASP A 250 -6.82 -7.03 -6.23
C ASP A 250 -6.01 -8.01 -7.06
N VAL A 251 -4.73 -8.15 -6.71
CA VAL A 251 -3.80 -9.05 -7.40
C VAL A 251 -4.15 -10.50 -7.10
N LEU A 252 -4.59 -10.75 -5.88
CA LEU A 252 -5.05 -12.04 -5.37
C LEU A 252 -6.18 -11.83 -4.39
N GLU A 253 -7.28 -12.50 -4.64
CA GLU A 253 -8.29 -12.85 -3.66
C GLU A 253 -8.60 -14.34 -3.77
N HIS A 254 -8.83 -14.98 -2.63
CA HIS A 254 -9.33 -16.36 -2.55
C HIS A 254 -10.29 -16.50 -1.38
N ILE A 255 -11.35 -17.23 -1.57
CA ILE A 255 -12.22 -17.67 -0.47
C ILE A 255 -12.48 -19.18 -0.59
N ASN A 256 -12.64 -19.81 0.54
CA ASN A 256 -13.26 -21.12 0.62
C ASN A 256 -14.61 -20.95 1.32
N GLY A 257 -15.63 -20.75 0.54
CA GLY A 257 -16.99 -20.47 1.02
C GLY A 257 -17.94 -21.62 0.82
N SER A 258 -19.10 -21.54 1.47
CA SER A 258 -20.21 -22.48 1.30
C SER A 258 -20.98 -22.29 -0.02
N ASN A 259 -20.60 -21.36 -0.87
CA ASN A 259 -21.18 -21.17 -2.19
C ASN A 259 -20.55 -22.15 -3.18
N PRO A 260 -21.33 -23.03 -3.85
CA PRO A 260 -20.80 -24.00 -4.80
C PRO A 260 -19.97 -23.42 -5.96
N GLU A 261 -20.15 -22.15 -6.29
CA GLU A 261 -19.34 -21.45 -7.30
C GLU A 261 -17.93 -21.06 -6.80
N ASN A 262 -17.72 -21.09 -5.47
CA ASN A 262 -16.51 -20.69 -4.80
C ASN A 262 -15.97 -21.78 -3.85
N GLU A 263 -16.40 -23.02 -4.01
CA GLU A 263 -15.89 -24.15 -3.24
C GLU A 263 -14.51 -24.59 -3.77
N GLY A 264 -13.63 -24.98 -2.84
CA GLY A 264 -12.34 -25.59 -3.16
C GLY A 264 -11.19 -24.58 -3.17
N PHE A 265 -10.00 -25.11 -3.45
CA PHE A 265 -8.72 -24.38 -3.40
C PHE A 265 -8.03 -24.34 -4.78
N ASP A 266 -8.79 -24.57 -5.83
CA ASP A 266 -8.28 -24.67 -7.20
C ASP A 266 -8.46 -23.39 -8.02
N TRP A 267 -8.74 -22.27 -7.37
CA TRP A 267 -8.97 -21.00 -8.04
C TRP A 267 -8.45 -19.78 -7.26
N VAL A 268 -8.27 -18.68 -7.97
CA VAL A 268 -8.02 -17.35 -7.42
C VAL A 268 -8.73 -16.30 -8.27
N GLN A 269 -8.93 -15.10 -7.73
CA GLN A 269 -9.55 -13.99 -8.45
C GLN A 269 -8.62 -12.78 -8.48
N GLY A 270 -8.58 -12.11 -9.63
CA GLY A 270 -8.03 -10.77 -9.77
C GLY A 270 -9.13 -9.77 -10.11
N SER A 271 -9.19 -8.66 -9.37
CA SER A 271 -10.27 -7.69 -9.48
C SER A 271 -9.78 -6.25 -9.67
N VAL A 272 -10.67 -5.39 -10.15
CA VAL A 272 -10.46 -3.94 -10.24
C VAL A 272 -11.72 -3.20 -9.81
N HIS A 273 -11.59 -2.17 -8.96
CA HIS A 273 -12.71 -1.38 -8.46
C HIS A 273 -12.44 0.12 -8.62
N GLY A 274 -13.46 0.83 -9.07
CA GLY A 274 -13.48 2.28 -9.25
C GLY A 274 -14.91 2.81 -9.29
N THR A 275 -15.10 4.11 -9.49
CA THR A 275 -16.45 4.70 -9.56
C THR A 275 -17.22 4.17 -10.77
N ASN A 276 -18.28 3.42 -10.51
CA ASN A 276 -19.08 2.69 -11.54
C ASN A 276 -18.23 1.74 -12.40
N LEU A 277 -17.08 1.32 -11.89
CA LEU A 277 -16.15 0.38 -12.48
C LEU A 277 -15.98 -0.79 -11.52
N ASN A 278 -16.30 -2.00 -11.96
CA ASN A 278 -16.14 -3.22 -11.18
C ASN A 278 -15.86 -4.37 -12.13
N GLY A 279 -14.81 -5.12 -11.85
CA GLY A 279 -14.44 -6.32 -12.60
C GLY A 279 -13.73 -7.31 -11.71
N GLY A 280 -14.11 -8.59 -11.84
CA GLY A 280 -13.45 -9.71 -11.19
C GLY A 280 -13.42 -10.89 -12.16
N ILE A 281 -12.26 -11.54 -12.32
CA ILE A 281 -12.09 -12.74 -13.15
C ILE A 281 -11.46 -13.82 -12.28
N GLN A 282 -12.21 -14.91 -12.12
CA GLN A 282 -11.71 -16.15 -11.49
C GLN A 282 -10.82 -16.91 -12.46
N TYR A 283 -9.76 -17.48 -11.94
CA TYR A 283 -8.82 -18.30 -12.67
C TYR A 283 -8.69 -19.68 -12.03
N HIS A 284 -9.02 -20.72 -12.78
CA HIS A 284 -9.04 -22.12 -12.39
C HIS A 284 -8.02 -22.92 -13.21
N PRO A 285 -6.70 -22.79 -12.94
CA PRO A 285 -5.72 -23.57 -13.70
C PRO A 285 -5.74 -25.06 -13.32
N ALA A 286 -5.50 -25.92 -14.29
CA ALA A 286 -5.45 -27.37 -14.05
C ALA A 286 -4.37 -27.73 -13.02
N ALA A 287 -4.72 -28.60 -12.06
CA ALA A 287 -3.85 -29.07 -10.98
C ALA A 287 -3.32 -27.97 -10.04
N PHE A 288 -4.02 -26.84 -9.96
CA PHE A 288 -3.71 -25.75 -9.04
C PHE A 288 -4.30 -26.03 -7.65
N SER A 289 -3.59 -25.60 -6.62
CA SER A 289 -4.13 -25.49 -5.25
C SER A 289 -3.58 -24.22 -4.62
N ALA A 290 -4.45 -23.33 -4.17
CA ALA A 290 -4.07 -22.11 -3.47
C ALA A 290 -3.24 -22.37 -2.20
N ALA A 291 -3.32 -23.56 -1.63
CA ALA A 291 -2.52 -24.03 -0.50
C ALA A 291 -1.11 -24.50 -0.87
N ALA A 292 -0.74 -24.47 -2.13
CA ALA A 292 0.64 -24.62 -2.58
C ALA A 292 1.31 -23.24 -2.76
N TRP A 293 2.64 -23.24 -2.87
CA TRP A 293 3.39 -22.01 -3.18
C TRP A 293 3.17 -21.60 -4.64
N HIS A 294 2.58 -20.43 -4.83
CA HIS A 294 2.41 -19.79 -6.13
C HIS A 294 2.88 -18.34 -6.10
N THR A 295 3.23 -17.81 -7.27
CA THR A 295 3.50 -16.39 -7.46
C THR A 295 2.27 -15.73 -8.09
N TYR A 296 1.68 -14.79 -7.36
CA TYR A 296 0.54 -14.00 -7.83
C TYR A 296 1.05 -12.63 -8.26
N GLY A 297 0.71 -12.21 -9.47
CA GLY A 297 1.27 -10.99 -10.00
C GLY A 297 0.34 -10.17 -10.88
N MET A 298 0.69 -8.89 -10.96
CA MET A 298 0.02 -7.88 -11.76
C MET A 298 1.04 -7.14 -12.63
N ILE A 299 0.69 -6.92 -13.89
CA ILE A 299 1.39 -6.01 -14.80
C ILE A 299 0.51 -4.77 -14.97
N TRP A 300 1.01 -3.64 -14.53
CA TRP A 300 0.31 -2.36 -14.55
C TRP A 300 1.01 -1.39 -15.50
N THR A 301 0.35 -1.08 -16.60
CA THR A 301 0.76 -0.05 -17.55
C THR A 301 -0.31 1.03 -17.64
N LYS A 302 0.00 2.16 -18.23
CA LYS A 302 -0.99 3.22 -18.45
C LYS A 302 -2.19 2.69 -19.23
N GLY A 303 -3.36 2.80 -18.63
CA GLY A 303 -4.64 2.36 -19.21
C GLY A 303 -4.86 0.84 -19.22
N GLN A 304 -4.00 0.03 -18.61
CA GLN A 304 -4.14 -1.43 -18.61
C GLN A 304 -3.64 -2.08 -17.31
N ILE A 305 -4.42 -3.03 -16.82
CA ILE A 305 -4.07 -3.95 -15.72
C ILE A 305 -4.19 -5.39 -16.24
N GLN A 306 -3.18 -6.22 -15.96
CA GLN A 306 -3.18 -7.63 -16.31
C GLN A 306 -2.77 -8.46 -15.09
N TYR A 307 -3.46 -9.59 -14.86
CA TYR A 307 -3.15 -10.51 -13.76
C TYR A 307 -2.64 -11.84 -14.26
N TYR A 308 -1.71 -12.45 -13.51
CA TYR A 308 -1.13 -13.76 -13.81
C TYR A 308 -0.84 -14.56 -12.54
N VAL A 309 -0.68 -15.87 -12.71
CA VAL A 309 -0.17 -16.79 -11.69
C VAL A 309 1.07 -17.47 -12.22
N ASP A 310 2.14 -17.54 -11.41
CA ASP A 310 3.45 -18.15 -11.62
C ASP A 310 4.28 -17.55 -12.75
N ASN A 311 3.72 -17.37 -13.93
CA ASN A 311 4.46 -16.89 -15.09
C ASN A 311 3.80 -15.63 -15.67
N PRO A 312 4.50 -14.47 -15.70
CA PRO A 312 3.96 -13.24 -16.24
C PRO A 312 3.58 -13.30 -17.74
N ALA A 313 4.03 -14.34 -18.46
CA ALA A 313 3.58 -14.60 -19.83
C ALA A 313 2.17 -15.24 -19.88
N ASN A 314 1.68 -15.79 -18.77
CA ASN A 314 0.39 -16.48 -18.69
C ASN A 314 -0.67 -15.59 -18.05
N VAL A 315 -0.98 -14.47 -18.69
CA VAL A 315 -2.03 -13.55 -18.26
C VAL A 315 -3.40 -14.22 -18.37
N TYR A 316 -4.15 -14.26 -17.26
CA TYR A 316 -5.49 -14.82 -17.24
C TYR A 316 -6.60 -13.74 -17.27
N ALA A 317 -6.29 -12.53 -16.83
CA ALA A 317 -7.23 -11.40 -16.82
C ALA A 317 -6.58 -10.14 -17.37
N THR A 318 -7.32 -9.38 -18.16
CA THR A 318 -6.91 -8.08 -18.70
C THR A 318 -8.07 -7.08 -18.59
N TYR A 319 -7.81 -5.97 -17.93
CA TYR A 319 -8.71 -4.83 -17.81
C TYR A 319 -8.08 -3.62 -18.49
N THR A 320 -8.87 -2.85 -19.26
CA THR A 320 -8.37 -1.65 -19.93
C THR A 320 -9.29 -0.46 -19.72
N SER A 321 -8.74 0.74 -19.71
CA SER A 321 -9.50 1.99 -19.60
C SER A 321 -10.46 2.21 -20.77
N SER A 322 -10.26 1.52 -21.89
CA SER A 322 -11.12 1.62 -23.09
C SER A 322 -12.27 0.62 -23.10
N THR A 323 -12.19 -0.47 -22.32
CA THR A 323 -13.21 -1.55 -22.32
C THR A 323 -14.04 -1.57 -21.05
N MET A 324 -13.52 -1.03 -19.94
CA MET A 324 -14.24 -0.97 -18.69
C MET A 324 -15.21 0.21 -18.66
N ALA A 325 -16.43 -0.02 -18.19
CA ALA A 325 -17.38 1.05 -17.89
C ALA A 325 -16.95 1.79 -16.61
N GLY A 326 -17.41 3.03 -16.43
CA GLY A 326 -17.12 3.83 -15.24
C GLY A 326 -15.85 4.69 -15.36
N THR A 327 -15.35 5.14 -14.23
CA THR A 327 -14.14 5.98 -14.16
C THR A 327 -12.93 5.12 -13.89
N TRP A 328 -11.91 5.21 -14.74
CA TRP A 328 -10.61 4.54 -14.60
C TRP A 328 -9.69 5.34 -13.69
N PRO A 329 -9.47 4.92 -12.43
CA PRO A 329 -8.69 5.69 -11.47
C PRO A 329 -7.20 5.37 -11.50
N PHE A 330 -6.79 4.27 -12.12
CA PHE A 330 -5.46 3.67 -11.97
C PHE A 330 -4.34 4.44 -12.67
N ASP A 331 -4.65 5.47 -13.45
CA ASP A 331 -3.66 6.37 -14.04
C ASP A 331 -3.49 7.67 -13.22
N SER A 332 -4.24 7.83 -12.13
CA SER A 332 -4.33 9.09 -11.37
C SER A 332 -3.18 9.30 -10.38
N GLY A 333 -2.45 8.25 -10.03
CA GLY A 333 -1.33 8.33 -9.07
C GLY A 333 -0.87 6.96 -8.55
N PRO A 334 0.13 6.98 -7.67
CA PRO A 334 0.66 5.77 -7.04
C PRO A 334 -0.36 5.08 -6.13
N GLN A 335 -0.18 3.78 -5.98
CA GLN A 335 -0.93 2.96 -5.05
C GLN A 335 -0.01 2.31 -4.03
N PHE A 336 -0.52 2.09 -2.82
CA PHE A 336 0.15 1.35 -1.75
C PHE A 336 -0.34 -0.09 -1.70
N VAL A 337 0.47 -0.96 -1.13
CA VAL A 337 0.25 -2.41 -1.06
C VAL A 337 -0.45 -2.76 0.25
N ILE A 338 -1.38 -3.72 0.18
CA ILE A 338 -2.06 -4.30 1.34
C ILE A 338 -2.00 -5.83 1.26
N MET A 339 -1.82 -6.48 2.41
CA MET A 339 -1.96 -7.92 2.58
C MET A 339 -2.72 -8.21 3.86
N ASN A 340 -3.73 -9.06 3.78
CA ASN A 340 -4.50 -9.48 4.95
C ASN A 340 -5.04 -10.90 4.83
N LEU A 341 -5.42 -11.44 5.97
CA LEU A 341 -6.21 -12.66 6.05
C LEU A 341 -7.48 -12.34 6.85
N ALA A 342 -8.58 -12.07 6.16
CA ALA A 342 -9.86 -11.85 6.79
C ALA A 342 -10.49 -13.16 7.27
N VAL A 343 -11.38 -13.08 8.25
CA VAL A 343 -12.13 -14.19 8.80
C VAL A 343 -13.62 -13.90 8.69
N GLY A 344 -14.34 -14.75 7.97
CA GLY A 344 -15.75 -14.53 7.70
C GLY A 344 -15.98 -13.37 6.73
N GLY A 345 -17.17 -12.83 6.75
CA GLY A 345 -17.60 -11.75 5.87
C GLY A 345 -18.71 -12.17 4.90
N SER A 346 -19.18 -11.19 4.15
CA SER A 346 -20.34 -11.38 3.25
C SER A 346 -20.04 -12.33 2.09
N TRP A 347 -18.78 -12.49 1.71
CA TRP A 347 -18.39 -13.32 0.57
C TRP A 347 -18.00 -14.75 0.98
N PRO A 348 -17.02 -14.99 1.89
CA PRO A 348 -16.68 -16.37 2.28
C PRO A 348 -17.71 -17.02 3.20
N GLY A 349 -18.59 -16.26 3.84
CA GLY A 349 -19.41 -16.73 4.94
C GLY A 349 -18.61 -16.94 6.23
N SER A 350 -19.28 -17.38 7.29
CA SER A 350 -18.65 -17.58 8.59
C SER A 350 -17.80 -18.86 8.64
N PRO A 351 -16.79 -18.90 9.53
CA PRO A 351 -16.18 -20.16 9.96
C PRO A 351 -17.21 -21.15 10.46
N ASP A 352 -16.95 -22.44 10.26
CA ASP A 352 -17.82 -23.55 10.68
C ASP A 352 -17.02 -24.66 11.39
N ALA A 353 -17.63 -25.83 11.57
CA ALA A 353 -16.98 -26.96 12.24
C ALA A 353 -15.79 -27.55 11.47
N THR A 354 -15.62 -27.21 10.20
CA THR A 354 -14.48 -27.63 9.36
C THR A 354 -13.32 -26.64 9.41
N THR A 355 -13.56 -25.42 9.93
CA THR A 355 -12.55 -24.38 10.02
C THR A 355 -11.47 -24.73 11.03
N VAL A 356 -10.21 -24.65 10.61
CA VAL A 356 -9.06 -24.95 11.46
C VAL A 356 -8.38 -23.64 11.88
N PHE A 357 -8.15 -23.47 13.19
CA PHE A 357 -7.36 -22.39 13.76
C PHE A 357 -6.14 -22.93 14.52
N PRO A 358 -4.97 -22.23 14.46
CA PRO A 358 -4.73 -21.05 13.64
C PRO A 358 -4.67 -21.39 12.14
N SER A 359 -5.20 -20.48 11.30
CA SER A 359 -5.03 -20.51 9.85
C SER A 359 -3.97 -19.50 9.44
N THR A 360 -3.05 -19.88 8.56
CA THR A 360 -1.89 -19.04 8.23
C THR A 360 -1.74 -18.85 6.72
N MET A 361 -1.64 -17.60 6.30
CA MET A 361 -1.13 -17.21 5.01
C MET A 361 0.37 -16.96 5.13
N LEU A 362 1.16 -17.61 4.28
CA LEU A 362 2.62 -17.41 4.20
C LEU A 362 2.98 -16.58 2.97
N VAL A 363 3.92 -15.65 3.15
CA VAL A 363 4.47 -14.82 2.08
C VAL A 363 5.99 -14.92 2.09
N ASP A 364 6.57 -15.35 0.96
CA ASP A 364 8.01 -15.49 0.77
C ASP A 364 8.64 -14.13 0.43
N TYR A 365 8.02 -13.40 -0.51
CA TYR A 365 8.46 -12.06 -0.89
C TYR A 365 7.31 -11.22 -1.48
N VAL A 366 7.54 -9.90 -1.50
CA VAL A 366 6.85 -8.96 -2.39
C VAL A 366 7.90 -8.25 -3.23
N ARG A 367 7.73 -8.21 -4.55
CA ARG A 367 8.71 -7.66 -5.51
C ARG A 367 8.05 -6.74 -6.52
N VAL A 368 8.71 -5.64 -6.84
CA VAL A 368 8.31 -4.71 -7.92
C VAL A 368 9.41 -4.64 -8.98
N TYR A 369 9.00 -4.76 -10.23
CA TYR A 369 9.87 -4.73 -11.41
C TYR A 369 9.44 -3.61 -12.37
N THR A 370 10.37 -3.15 -13.19
CA THR A 370 10.03 -2.33 -14.36
C THR A 370 9.20 -3.13 -15.38
N ASN A 371 8.34 -2.43 -16.15
CA ASN A 371 7.62 -3.04 -17.29
C ASN A 371 8.56 -3.31 -18.46
#